data_52d62ac7d7b470920036fda32a86cd67
#
_entry.id   52d62ac7d7b470920036fda32a86cd67
#
_cell.length_a   1.000
_cell.length_b   1.000
_cell.length_c   1.000
_cell.angle_alpha   90.00
_cell.angle_beta   90.00
_cell.angle_gamma   90.00
#
_symmetry.space_group_name_H-M   'P 1'
#
loop_
_entity.id
_entity.type
_entity.pdbx_description
1 polymer ?
#
loop_
_entity_poly.entity_id
_entity_poly.type
_entity_poly.pdbx_seq_one_letter_code
_entity_poly.pdbx_strand_id
1 'polypeptide(L)'
;MLKAGITFILITCSLVNFAATSTAYSESHEVIWKDISNGIRGADLNTVAVNSDDPGTSYISSDDAVYKSIDGGKRWKEVMSLRATDNGINTISLASESSQIIYAGTKNGLFRSNDGGSNWNRIFAGIGRENSVLTVATSPGNPDIIYIGTEGGLFSTENNGKSWSKGRIPSSAGVHSIAIDYTEESVIYASTGNGLYKKMNRTSGWEKVLELKLYYEASEYLNDIESGDINEIGSKSNIKSVLIDPLHSDSVYVATSRGLFVTTDRGGSWTRASDLGLISRNIQHIIVESEYEDSIFAATDRGVFMYSKSINRWEELYRGLVSLDIRHLDISSNTANGTYILWAATDGGVYKSIPVKYKPKENIVQQSSGQLNKILKVEDALSMFSHEPSIEEIREAAIIYAEVHPEKIVKWRKAASKRAWLPDLRVAYDKNKDWQSSTYFYSTSSQKYTNDDITSGKDDGWSVSLTWELGDIVWNNDQTSIDSRSRLMVQLRDDVLNEVTRLYFERRRLQVEALLSGPQDIADKIENELRLQELTASIDAITGSYMSKRLNHGIGVTGQ
;
A
#
# COMPACT_ATOMS: atom_id res chain seq x y z
N MET A 1 -84.69 46.74 21.80
CA MET A 1 -83.57 46.43 22.65
C MET A 1 -82.94 45.14 22.10
N LEU A 2 -81.75 45.27 21.49
CA LEU A 2 -81.12 44.23 20.73
C LEU A 2 -80.59 43.10 21.64
N LYS A 3 -80.92 41.83 21.29
CA LYS A 3 -80.19 40.65 21.77
C LYS A 3 -79.19 40.21 20.69
N ALA A 4 -77.91 40.32 20.97
CA ALA A 4 -76.90 39.75 20.14
C ALA A 4 -76.73 38.27 20.46
N GLY A 5 -76.95 37.41 19.48
CA GLY A 5 -76.69 35.97 19.54
C GLY A 5 -75.23 35.70 19.12
N ILE A 6 -74.46 35.09 20.02
CA ILE A 6 -73.12 34.60 19.73
C ILE A 6 -73.23 33.15 19.24
N THR A 7 -72.99 32.93 17.95
CA THR A 7 -72.88 31.60 17.35
C THR A 7 -71.50 31.05 17.59
N PHE A 8 -71.37 30.00 18.40
CA PHE A 8 -70.16 29.21 18.60
C PHE A 8 -69.97 28.29 17.41
N ILE A 9 -68.97 28.52 16.59
CA ILE A 9 -68.52 27.55 15.58
C ILE A 9 -67.53 26.60 16.25
N LEU A 10 -67.97 25.37 16.45
CA LEU A 10 -67.14 24.23 16.84
C LEU A 10 -66.32 23.82 15.63
N ILE A 11 -65.03 24.17 15.60
CA ILE A 11 -64.04 23.62 14.68
C ILE A 11 -63.58 22.28 15.26
N THR A 12 -64.08 21.18 14.70
CA THR A 12 -63.56 19.83 14.95
C THR A 12 -62.16 19.73 14.31
N CYS A 13 -61.15 19.80 15.15
CA CYS A 13 -59.77 19.52 14.78
C CYS A 13 -59.68 18.01 14.55
N SER A 14 -59.74 17.56 13.29
CA SER A 14 -59.40 16.22 12.92
C SER A 14 -57.88 16.06 13.09
N LEU A 15 -57.46 15.36 14.13
CA LEU A 15 -56.13 14.83 14.32
C LEU A 15 -55.77 13.92 13.14
N VAL A 16 -55.14 14.46 12.14
CA VAL A 16 -54.42 13.67 11.16
C VAL A 16 -53.22 13.08 11.89
N ASN A 17 -53.29 11.80 12.20
CA ASN A 17 -52.13 11.00 12.59
C ASN A 17 -51.14 11.06 11.45
N PHE A 18 -50.18 11.96 11.54
CA PHE A 18 -48.91 11.83 10.83
C PHE A 18 -48.20 10.61 11.45
N ALA A 19 -48.45 9.44 10.86
CA ALA A 19 -47.51 8.35 11.02
C ALA A 19 -46.18 8.88 10.54
N ALA A 20 -45.30 9.22 11.47
CA ALA A 20 -43.88 9.41 11.17
C ALA A 20 -43.38 8.09 10.58
N THR A 21 -43.42 8.00 9.26
CA THR A 21 -42.55 7.05 8.57
C THR A 21 -41.15 7.49 8.93
N SER A 22 -40.56 6.84 9.91
CA SER A 22 -39.12 6.86 10.10
C SER A 22 -38.54 6.38 8.78
N THR A 23 -38.16 7.31 7.93
CA THR A 23 -37.26 7.04 6.84
C THR A 23 -36.01 6.48 7.52
N ALA A 24 -35.80 5.16 7.33
CA ALA A 24 -34.60 4.50 7.76
C ALA A 24 -33.46 5.28 7.08
N TYR A 25 -32.75 6.06 7.87
CA TYR A 25 -31.46 6.61 7.48
C TYR A 25 -30.63 5.43 6.99
N SER A 26 -30.21 5.47 5.76
CA SER A 26 -29.04 4.71 5.32
C SER A 26 -27.88 5.30 6.11
N GLU A 27 -27.67 4.80 7.33
CA GLU A 27 -26.42 5.05 8.04
C GLU A 27 -25.32 4.52 7.13
N SER A 28 -24.61 5.43 6.46
CA SER A 28 -23.34 5.12 5.85
C SER A 28 -22.51 4.42 6.92
N HIS A 29 -21.91 3.28 6.62
CA HIS A 29 -21.11 2.53 7.58
C HIS A 29 -19.77 3.25 7.71
N GLU A 30 -19.81 4.37 8.41
CA GLU A 30 -18.63 5.17 8.64
C GLU A 30 -17.70 4.45 9.62
N VAL A 31 -16.70 3.76 9.05
CA VAL A 31 -15.60 3.19 9.83
C VAL A 31 -14.69 4.35 10.25
N ILE A 32 -14.69 4.66 11.55
CA ILE A 32 -13.81 5.67 12.12
C ILE A 32 -12.72 4.99 12.92
N TRP A 33 -11.47 5.30 12.61
CA TRP A 33 -10.31 4.75 13.28
C TRP A 33 -9.84 5.63 14.44
N LYS A 34 -9.31 4.98 15.46
CA LYS A 34 -8.67 5.62 16.61
C LYS A 34 -7.27 5.05 16.79
N ASP A 35 -6.31 5.93 17.00
CA ASP A 35 -4.97 5.55 17.42
C ASP A 35 -5.03 4.98 18.84
N ILE A 36 -4.43 3.79 19.01
CA ILE A 36 -4.35 3.07 20.26
C ILE A 36 -2.92 2.64 20.59
N SER A 37 -1.92 3.36 20.10
CA SER A 37 -0.48 3.02 20.19
C SER A 37 0.14 3.26 21.58
N ASN A 38 -0.66 3.56 22.62
CA ASN A 38 -0.16 3.91 23.95
C ASN A 38 0.61 2.76 24.63
N GLY A 39 1.90 2.98 24.90
CA GLY A 39 2.79 1.99 25.54
C GLY A 39 3.67 1.20 24.57
N ILE A 40 3.57 1.48 23.26
CA ILE A 40 4.43 0.89 22.24
C ILE A 40 5.69 1.72 22.08
N ARG A 41 6.83 1.06 21.93
CA ARG A 41 8.11 1.71 21.58
C ARG A 41 8.30 1.61 20.06
N GLY A 42 8.33 2.74 19.39
CA GLY A 42 8.37 2.78 17.93
C GLY A 42 6.97 2.71 17.31
N ALA A 43 6.85 3.22 16.12
CA ALA A 43 5.56 3.30 15.40
C ALA A 43 5.41 2.25 14.31
N ASP A 44 6.51 1.62 13.91
CA ASP A 44 6.61 0.71 12.76
C ASP A 44 6.17 -0.72 13.16
N LEU A 45 4.95 -1.10 12.80
CA LEU A 45 4.33 -2.36 13.21
C LEU A 45 4.10 -3.27 12.01
N ASN A 46 4.37 -4.57 12.20
CA ASN A 46 4.28 -5.58 11.15
C ASN A 46 2.94 -6.31 11.15
N THR A 47 2.47 -6.74 12.33
CA THR A 47 1.24 -7.55 12.44
C THR A 47 0.42 -7.19 13.66
N VAL A 48 -0.87 -7.43 13.57
CA VAL A 48 -1.83 -7.40 14.67
C VAL A 48 -2.56 -8.74 14.71
N ALA A 49 -2.81 -9.27 15.91
CA ALA A 49 -3.58 -10.49 16.12
C ALA A 49 -4.52 -10.28 17.32
N VAL A 50 -5.80 -10.47 17.08
CA VAL A 50 -6.85 -10.25 18.07
C VAL A 50 -7.47 -11.59 18.46
N ASN A 51 -7.65 -11.79 19.77
CA ASN A 51 -8.36 -12.98 20.24
C ASN A 51 -9.86 -12.84 19.95
N SER A 52 -10.40 -13.73 19.12
CA SER A 52 -11.83 -13.76 18.77
C SER A 52 -12.74 -13.99 19.97
N ASP A 53 -12.30 -14.82 20.94
CA ASP A 53 -13.09 -15.17 22.14
C ASP A 53 -13.07 -14.07 23.20
N ASP A 54 -11.96 -13.31 23.26
CA ASP A 54 -11.76 -12.18 24.18
C ASP A 54 -11.14 -11.00 23.42
N PRO A 55 -11.93 -10.15 22.77
CA PRO A 55 -11.42 -8.99 22.04
C PRO A 55 -10.71 -7.95 22.93
N GLY A 56 -10.75 -8.10 24.25
CA GLY A 56 -9.93 -7.35 25.19
C GLY A 56 -8.45 -7.72 25.10
N THR A 57 -8.16 -8.97 24.71
CA THR A 57 -6.79 -9.49 24.56
C THR A 57 -6.36 -9.44 23.11
N SER A 58 -5.26 -8.73 22.83
CA SER A 58 -4.70 -8.57 21.49
C SER A 58 -3.18 -8.46 21.55
N TYR A 59 -2.55 -8.78 20.43
CA TYR A 59 -1.10 -8.78 20.26
C TYR A 59 -0.71 -8.02 19.01
N ILE A 60 0.43 -7.34 19.05
CA ILE A 60 1.02 -6.66 17.92
C ILE A 60 2.52 -6.92 17.89
N SER A 61 3.14 -6.83 16.71
CA SER A 61 4.60 -6.88 16.60
C SER A 61 5.16 -5.67 15.88
N SER A 62 6.31 -5.21 16.36
CA SER A 62 7.31 -4.47 15.62
C SER A 62 8.40 -5.43 15.14
N ASP A 63 9.45 -4.91 14.51
CA ASP A 63 10.62 -5.72 14.13
C ASP A 63 11.32 -6.36 15.33
N ASP A 64 11.32 -5.72 16.48
CA ASP A 64 12.13 -6.09 17.66
C ASP A 64 11.32 -6.59 18.85
N ALA A 65 10.00 -6.39 18.88
CA ALA A 65 9.19 -6.71 20.06
C ALA A 65 7.78 -7.21 19.72
N VAL A 66 7.24 -8.04 20.63
CA VAL A 66 5.81 -8.37 20.68
C VAL A 66 5.20 -7.65 21.88
N TYR A 67 4.10 -6.97 21.65
CA TYR A 67 3.31 -6.31 22.69
C TYR A 67 1.96 -7.00 22.86
N LYS A 68 1.47 -7.02 24.10
CA LYS A 68 0.16 -7.55 24.50
C LYS A 68 -0.67 -6.44 25.11
N SER A 69 -1.93 -6.37 24.75
CA SER A 69 -2.98 -5.64 25.46
C SER A 69 -4.00 -6.61 26.04
N ILE A 70 -4.57 -6.28 27.20
CA ILE A 70 -5.66 -7.03 27.86
C ILE A 70 -6.87 -6.11 28.15
N ASP A 71 -6.84 -4.90 27.64
CA ASP A 71 -7.86 -3.86 27.87
C ASP A 71 -8.41 -3.26 26.57
N GLY A 72 -8.34 -4.05 25.49
CA GLY A 72 -8.86 -3.68 24.17
C GLY A 72 -8.04 -2.62 23.46
N GLY A 73 -6.71 -2.63 23.66
CA GLY A 73 -5.78 -1.74 23.02
C GLY A 73 -5.54 -0.41 23.75
N LYS A 74 -6.08 -0.22 24.96
CA LYS A 74 -5.86 1.03 25.71
C LYS A 74 -4.43 1.17 26.20
N ARG A 75 -3.78 0.04 26.54
CA ARG A 75 -2.38 -0.03 26.96
C ARG A 75 -1.72 -1.28 26.41
N TRP A 76 -0.48 -1.13 25.98
CA TRP A 76 0.35 -2.21 25.48
C TRP A 76 1.54 -2.46 26.40
N LYS A 77 1.83 -3.73 26.63
CA LYS A 77 2.97 -4.19 27.43
C LYS A 77 3.83 -5.11 26.56
N GLU A 78 5.12 -4.85 26.52
CA GLU A 78 6.11 -5.73 25.89
C GLU A 78 6.13 -7.10 26.58
N VAL A 79 5.96 -8.18 25.80
CA VAL A 79 5.96 -9.57 26.27
C VAL A 79 7.04 -10.42 25.60
N MET A 80 7.66 -9.93 24.54
CA MET A 80 8.83 -10.52 23.91
C MET A 80 9.69 -9.39 23.34
N SER A 81 11.00 -9.49 23.53
CA SER A 81 11.98 -8.58 22.94
C SER A 81 13.11 -9.38 22.32
N LEU A 82 13.43 -9.09 21.07
CA LEU A 82 14.56 -9.67 20.37
C LEU A 82 15.72 -8.68 20.42
N ARG A 83 16.81 -9.10 21.10
CA ARG A 83 18.03 -8.30 21.14
C ARG A 83 18.89 -8.60 19.92
N ALA A 84 19.33 -7.55 19.23
CA ALA A 84 20.35 -7.51 18.18
C ALA A 84 19.86 -7.45 16.74
N THR A 85 20.74 -6.94 15.92
CA THR A 85 20.62 -6.37 14.57
C THR A 85 20.09 -7.29 13.47
N ASP A 86 19.87 -8.58 13.73
CA ASP A 86 19.49 -9.57 12.71
C ASP A 86 18.19 -10.34 13.01
N ASN A 87 17.45 -9.95 14.02
CA ASN A 87 16.26 -10.68 14.47
C ASN A 87 15.01 -9.82 14.24
N GLY A 88 14.32 -9.98 13.11
CA GLY A 88 13.03 -9.36 12.85
C GLY A 88 11.88 -10.30 13.19
N ILE A 89 10.79 -9.76 13.76
CA ILE A 89 9.52 -10.47 13.91
C ILE A 89 8.68 -10.19 12.67
N ASN A 90 8.46 -11.23 11.87
CA ASN A 90 7.73 -11.11 10.61
C ASN A 90 6.22 -11.27 10.79
N THR A 91 5.80 -12.12 11.74
CA THR A 91 4.38 -12.45 11.94
C THR A 91 4.06 -12.90 13.36
N ILE A 92 2.83 -12.62 13.79
CA ILE A 92 2.22 -13.22 14.99
C ILE A 92 0.96 -13.96 14.57
N SER A 93 0.72 -15.13 15.13
CA SER A 93 -0.50 -15.90 14.95
C SER A 93 -0.99 -16.45 16.28
N LEU A 94 -2.30 -16.41 16.50
CA LEU A 94 -2.97 -17.06 17.61
C LEU A 94 -3.43 -18.45 17.18
N ALA A 95 -3.37 -19.42 18.08
CA ALA A 95 -3.96 -20.73 17.81
C ALA A 95 -5.48 -20.65 17.84
N SER A 96 -6.15 -21.29 16.90
CA SER A 96 -7.61 -21.25 16.77
C SER A 96 -8.36 -21.79 17.99
N GLU A 97 -7.77 -22.74 18.72
CA GLU A 97 -8.42 -23.42 19.84
C GLU A 97 -8.04 -22.87 21.23
N SER A 98 -7.05 -21.99 21.32
CA SER A 98 -6.59 -21.51 22.63
C SER A 98 -5.96 -20.13 22.53
N SER A 99 -6.59 -19.17 23.16
CA SER A 99 -6.10 -17.79 23.31
C SER A 99 -4.78 -17.65 24.07
N GLN A 100 -4.32 -18.72 24.73
CA GLN A 100 -3.04 -18.74 25.46
C GLN A 100 -1.86 -19.17 24.57
N ILE A 101 -2.14 -19.79 23.42
CA ILE A 101 -1.10 -20.28 22.52
C ILE A 101 -0.88 -19.25 21.42
N ILE A 102 0.37 -18.75 21.37
CA ILE A 102 0.79 -17.71 20.44
C ILE A 102 2.05 -18.16 19.74
N TYR A 103 2.12 -17.88 18.44
CA TYR A 103 3.28 -18.11 17.62
C TYR A 103 3.86 -16.77 17.16
N ALA A 104 5.19 -16.67 17.22
CA ALA A 104 5.94 -15.55 16.65
C ALA A 104 6.93 -16.08 15.62
N GLY A 105 6.69 -15.79 14.36
CA GLY A 105 7.59 -16.10 13.25
C GLY A 105 8.64 -15.00 13.13
N THR A 106 9.90 -15.39 13.24
CA THR A 106 11.03 -14.45 13.25
C THR A 106 12.07 -14.82 12.20
N LYS A 107 13.01 -13.93 11.92
CA LYS A 107 14.20 -14.25 11.11
C LYS A 107 15.09 -15.34 11.74
N ASN A 108 14.85 -15.66 13.01
CA ASN A 108 15.61 -16.66 13.76
C ASN A 108 14.78 -17.89 14.18
N GLY A 109 13.78 -18.25 13.42
CA GLY A 109 12.92 -19.41 13.67
C GLY A 109 11.52 -19.07 14.17
N LEU A 110 10.81 -20.13 14.59
CA LEU A 110 9.48 -20.01 15.17
C LEU A 110 9.54 -20.10 16.69
N PHE A 111 8.98 -19.12 17.35
CA PHE A 111 8.79 -19.12 18.81
C PHE A 111 7.31 -19.37 19.13
N ARG A 112 7.08 -20.06 20.24
CA ARG A 112 5.75 -20.36 20.78
C ARG A 112 5.68 -19.99 22.25
N SER A 113 4.59 -19.35 22.63
CA SER A 113 4.14 -19.21 24.00
C SER A 113 2.92 -20.09 24.25
N ASN A 114 2.82 -20.67 25.45
CA ASN A 114 1.66 -21.45 25.90
C ASN A 114 0.92 -20.76 27.07
N ASP A 115 1.35 -19.57 27.45
CA ASP A 115 0.89 -18.84 28.64
C ASP A 115 0.59 -17.37 28.34
N GLY A 116 0.07 -17.12 27.14
CA GLY A 116 -0.35 -15.80 26.74
C GLY A 116 0.80 -14.80 26.59
N GLY A 117 1.99 -15.25 26.20
CA GLY A 117 3.16 -14.40 25.97
C GLY A 117 4.08 -14.23 27.18
N SER A 118 3.80 -14.91 28.33
CA SER A 118 4.65 -14.78 29.50
C SER A 118 5.99 -15.50 29.37
N ASN A 119 6.01 -16.65 28.68
CA ASN A 119 7.22 -17.40 28.36
C ASN A 119 7.20 -17.83 26.88
N TRP A 120 8.38 -17.79 26.26
CA TRP A 120 8.57 -18.13 24.85
C TRP A 120 9.62 -19.20 24.67
N ASN A 121 9.30 -20.23 23.86
CA ASN A 121 10.19 -21.30 23.50
C ASN A 121 10.34 -21.37 21.99
N ARG A 122 11.57 -21.50 21.49
CA ARG A 122 11.82 -21.72 20.08
C ARG A 122 11.51 -23.18 19.72
N ILE A 123 10.52 -23.39 18.87
CA ILE A 123 10.07 -24.72 18.45
C ILE A 123 10.51 -25.10 17.03
N PHE A 124 11.02 -24.12 16.24
CA PHE A 124 11.61 -24.38 14.93
C PHE A 124 12.88 -23.56 14.75
N ALA A 125 13.90 -24.21 14.16
CA ALA A 125 15.13 -23.58 13.72
C ALA A 125 15.56 -24.20 12.38
N GLY A 126 15.63 -23.40 11.34
CA GLY A 126 16.12 -23.79 10.01
C GLY A 126 17.58 -23.43 9.81
N ILE A 127 18.08 -23.65 8.58
CA ILE A 127 19.44 -23.29 8.16
C ILE A 127 19.35 -22.21 7.09
N GLY A 128 20.11 -21.12 7.26
CA GLY A 128 20.14 -20.01 6.31
C GLY A 128 18.73 -19.40 6.10
N ARG A 129 18.28 -19.34 4.86
CA ARG A 129 16.96 -18.76 4.51
C ARG A 129 15.76 -19.54 5.11
N GLU A 130 15.93 -20.80 5.47
CA GLU A 130 14.87 -21.59 6.12
C GLU A 130 14.59 -21.10 7.55
N ASN A 131 15.54 -20.41 8.17
CA ASN A 131 15.39 -19.89 9.53
C ASN A 131 14.46 -18.68 9.60
N SER A 132 14.29 -17.94 8.51
CA SER A 132 13.40 -16.77 8.43
C SER A 132 11.95 -17.22 8.20
N VAL A 133 11.16 -17.26 9.27
CA VAL A 133 9.73 -17.63 9.24
C VAL A 133 8.90 -16.41 8.88
N LEU A 134 8.17 -16.47 7.76
CA LEU A 134 7.38 -15.38 7.20
C LEU A 134 5.90 -15.48 7.58
N THR A 135 5.38 -16.70 7.71
CA THR A 135 3.96 -16.95 8.02
C THR A 135 3.78 -18.23 8.81
N VAL A 136 2.74 -18.28 9.61
CA VAL A 136 2.34 -19.44 10.43
C VAL A 136 0.86 -19.67 10.25
N ALA A 137 0.47 -20.91 9.98
CA ALA A 137 -0.92 -21.36 9.94
C ALA A 137 -1.09 -22.62 10.77
N THR A 138 -2.08 -22.65 11.65
CA THR A 138 -2.48 -23.82 12.44
C THR A 138 -3.70 -24.47 11.81
N SER A 139 -3.78 -25.80 11.84
CA SER A 139 -4.96 -26.53 11.37
C SER A 139 -6.15 -26.21 12.28
N PRO A 140 -7.33 -25.84 11.75
CA PRO A 140 -8.48 -25.43 12.55
C PRO A 140 -9.00 -26.52 13.51
N GLY A 141 -8.98 -27.79 13.13
CA GLY A 141 -9.46 -28.90 13.95
C GLY A 141 -8.38 -29.77 14.61
N ASN A 142 -7.10 -29.44 14.39
CA ASN A 142 -6.01 -30.16 15.04
C ASN A 142 -4.81 -29.24 15.35
N PRO A 143 -4.69 -28.75 16.58
CA PRO A 143 -3.64 -27.79 16.97
C PRO A 143 -2.22 -28.37 16.96
N ASP A 144 -2.07 -29.70 16.86
CA ASP A 144 -0.77 -30.33 16.72
C ASP A 144 -0.18 -30.17 15.30
N ILE A 145 -1.04 -29.81 14.33
CA ILE A 145 -0.63 -29.58 12.93
C ILE A 145 -0.39 -28.08 12.72
N ILE A 146 0.88 -27.78 12.40
CA ILE A 146 1.31 -26.40 12.15
C ILE A 146 2.06 -26.38 10.83
N TYR A 147 1.75 -25.40 10.00
CA TYR A 147 2.48 -25.08 8.78
C TYR A 147 3.19 -23.75 8.94
N ILE A 148 4.44 -23.69 8.48
CA ILE A 148 5.20 -22.44 8.44
C ILE A 148 5.74 -22.19 7.04
N GLY A 149 5.59 -20.96 6.58
CA GLY A 149 6.27 -20.47 5.39
C GLY A 149 7.55 -19.75 5.80
N THR A 150 8.64 -20.10 5.14
CA THR A 150 9.94 -19.48 5.37
C THR A 150 10.49 -18.91 4.06
N GLU A 151 11.53 -18.09 4.13
CA GLU A 151 12.24 -17.67 2.91
C GLU A 151 12.86 -18.86 2.15
N GLY A 152 13.10 -20.00 2.80
CA GLY A 152 13.66 -21.23 2.24
C GLY A 152 12.64 -22.29 1.84
N GLY A 153 11.33 -22.03 2.00
CA GLY A 153 10.24 -22.93 1.61
C GLY A 153 9.22 -23.17 2.71
N LEU A 154 8.41 -24.21 2.54
CA LEU A 154 7.36 -24.64 3.47
C LEU A 154 7.87 -25.73 4.42
N PHE A 155 7.48 -25.65 5.68
CA PHE A 155 7.67 -26.71 6.67
C PHE A 155 6.36 -27.00 7.40
N SER A 156 6.21 -28.24 7.85
CA SER A 156 5.05 -28.67 8.65
C SER A 156 5.45 -29.60 9.78
N THR A 157 4.66 -29.58 10.84
CA THR A 157 4.72 -30.52 11.96
C THR A 157 3.34 -31.13 12.17
N GLU A 158 3.28 -32.38 12.64
CA GLU A 158 2.04 -33.08 13.04
C GLU A 158 2.09 -33.45 14.54
N ASN A 159 3.06 -32.95 15.26
CA ASN A 159 3.30 -33.29 16.66
C ASN A 159 3.68 -32.06 17.48
N ASN A 160 3.03 -30.95 17.16
CA ASN A 160 3.13 -29.70 17.92
C ASN A 160 4.55 -29.13 18.01
N GLY A 161 5.29 -29.23 16.89
CA GLY A 161 6.65 -28.68 16.78
C GLY A 161 7.77 -29.56 17.29
N LYS A 162 7.50 -30.81 17.74
CA LYS A 162 8.55 -31.73 18.19
C LYS A 162 9.45 -32.22 17.05
N SER A 163 8.89 -32.35 15.84
CA SER A 163 9.65 -32.62 14.63
C SER A 163 9.03 -31.92 13.44
N TRP A 164 9.86 -31.53 12.49
CA TRP A 164 9.45 -30.77 11.31
C TRP A 164 9.84 -31.49 10.03
N SER A 165 8.96 -31.43 9.03
CA SER A 165 9.20 -31.96 7.69
C SER A 165 9.14 -30.82 6.67
N LYS A 166 10.07 -30.84 5.69
CA LYS A 166 10.07 -29.85 4.61
C LYS A 166 9.08 -30.25 3.52
N GLY A 167 8.15 -29.36 3.19
CA GLY A 167 7.21 -29.52 2.08
C GLY A 167 7.93 -29.39 0.73
N ARG A 168 7.59 -30.27 -0.22
CA ARG A 168 8.18 -30.27 -1.56
C ARG A 168 7.35 -29.40 -2.52
N ILE A 169 7.29 -28.07 -2.26
CA ILE A 169 6.71 -27.14 -3.22
C ILE A 169 7.68 -26.98 -4.39
N PRO A 170 7.22 -27.04 -5.66
CA PRO A 170 8.09 -26.85 -6.83
C PRO A 170 8.48 -25.38 -7.01
N SER A 171 9.05 -24.76 -5.99
CA SER A 171 9.49 -23.38 -5.98
C SER A 171 10.70 -23.21 -5.07
N SER A 172 11.68 -22.45 -5.52
CA SER A 172 12.82 -22.00 -4.69
C SER A 172 12.56 -20.68 -3.97
N ALA A 173 11.40 -20.06 -4.22
CA ALA A 173 11.00 -18.80 -3.59
C ALA A 173 10.43 -19.06 -2.19
N GLY A 174 10.55 -18.06 -1.32
CA GLY A 174 9.94 -18.07 0.01
C GLY A 174 8.41 -18.21 -0.04
N VAL A 175 7.85 -18.78 1.01
CA VAL A 175 6.41 -18.91 1.21
C VAL A 175 5.91 -17.78 2.10
N HIS A 176 5.06 -16.90 1.56
CA HIS A 176 4.65 -15.64 2.20
C HIS A 176 3.30 -15.73 2.93
N SER A 177 2.39 -16.60 2.46
CA SER A 177 1.08 -16.79 3.09
C SER A 177 0.61 -18.23 2.90
N ILE A 178 -0.10 -18.76 3.88
CA ILE A 178 -0.66 -20.11 3.89
C ILE A 178 -2.11 -20.00 4.32
N ALA A 179 -3.02 -20.64 3.57
CA ALA A 179 -4.42 -20.80 3.93
C ALA A 179 -4.78 -22.29 3.97
N ILE A 180 -5.48 -22.68 5.03
CA ILE A 180 -5.97 -24.06 5.25
C ILE A 180 -7.49 -24.01 5.19
N ASP A 181 -8.09 -24.95 4.47
CA ASP A 181 -9.54 -25.04 4.37
C ASP A 181 -10.15 -25.45 5.73
N TYR A 182 -11.14 -24.72 6.19
CA TYR A 182 -11.83 -24.98 7.47
C TYR A 182 -12.71 -26.23 7.43
N THR A 183 -13.20 -26.61 6.25
CA THR A 183 -14.10 -27.76 6.05
C THR A 183 -13.31 -29.02 5.67
N GLU A 184 -12.22 -28.84 4.96
CA GLU A 184 -11.36 -29.92 4.46
C GLU A 184 -9.89 -29.57 4.71
N GLU A 185 -9.41 -29.78 5.95
CA GLU A 185 -8.07 -29.41 6.43
C GLU A 185 -6.90 -29.98 5.62
N SER A 186 -7.20 -30.93 4.74
CA SER A 186 -6.20 -31.48 3.81
C SER A 186 -5.94 -30.57 2.61
N VAL A 187 -6.86 -29.62 2.32
CA VAL A 187 -6.73 -28.63 1.24
C VAL A 187 -5.98 -27.41 1.76
N ILE A 188 -4.83 -27.15 1.17
CA ILE A 188 -3.92 -26.10 1.61
C ILE A 188 -3.48 -25.29 0.39
N TYR A 189 -3.47 -23.97 0.55
CA TYR A 189 -2.87 -23.05 -0.41
C TYR A 189 -1.62 -22.41 0.19
N ALA A 190 -0.56 -22.30 -0.60
CA ALA A 190 0.69 -21.66 -0.21
C ALA A 190 1.13 -20.68 -1.29
N SER A 191 1.28 -19.42 -0.92
CA SER A 191 1.73 -18.36 -1.81
C SER A 191 3.25 -18.29 -1.83
N THR A 192 3.83 -18.14 -3.02
CA THR A 192 5.26 -17.94 -3.22
C THR A 192 5.52 -16.77 -4.16
N GLY A 193 6.77 -16.32 -4.23
CA GLY A 193 7.16 -15.31 -5.22
C GLY A 193 6.97 -15.75 -6.69
N ASN A 194 6.69 -17.04 -6.94
CA ASN A 194 6.52 -17.60 -8.30
C ASN A 194 5.07 -17.98 -8.61
N GLY A 195 4.14 -17.78 -7.68
CA GLY A 195 2.73 -18.10 -7.86
C GLY A 195 2.09 -18.76 -6.64
N LEU A 196 0.83 -19.14 -6.79
CA LEU A 196 0.06 -19.85 -5.77
C LEU A 196 0.08 -21.36 -6.05
N TYR A 197 0.38 -22.12 -5.02
CA TYR A 197 0.37 -23.57 -5.05
C TYR A 197 -0.74 -24.10 -4.14
N LYS A 198 -1.39 -25.17 -4.61
CA LYS A 198 -2.45 -25.89 -3.91
C LYS A 198 -2.03 -27.34 -3.64
N LYS A 199 -2.43 -27.86 -2.51
CA LYS A 199 -2.35 -29.27 -2.15
C LYS A 199 -3.74 -29.74 -1.78
N MET A 200 -4.23 -30.82 -2.41
CA MET A 200 -5.60 -31.31 -2.23
C MET A 200 -5.74 -32.30 -1.06
N ASN A 201 -4.69 -33.02 -0.71
CA ASN A 201 -4.70 -33.96 0.40
C ASN A 201 -3.27 -34.26 0.87
N ARG A 202 -3.13 -35.00 1.95
CA ARG A 202 -1.80 -35.29 2.54
C ARG A 202 -0.85 -36.05 1.61
N THR A 203 -1.37 -36.84 0.68
CA THR A 203 -0.59 -37.67 -0.24
C THR A 203 -0.37 -37.06 -1.62
N SER A 204 -1.17 -36.05 -2.00
CA SER A 204 -1.01 -35.34 -3.29
C SER A 204 0.23 -34.47 -3.32
N GLY A 205 0.77 -34.28 -4.51
CA GLY A 205 1.78 -33.25 -4.77
C GLY A 205 1.19 -31.83 -4.69
N TRP A 206 2.08 -30.83 -4.71
CA TRP A 206 1.70 -29.44 -4.87
C TRP A 206 1.46 -29.13 -6.35
N GLU A 207 0.35 -28.51 -6.65
CA GLU A 207 -0.03 -28.05 -7.99
C GLU A 207 0.01 -26.52 -8.03
N LYS A 208 0.58 -25.94 -9.09
CA LYS A 208 0.54 -24.49 -9.29
C LYS A 208 -0.83 -24.12 -9.89
N VAL A 209 -1.66 -23.38 -9.14
CA VAL A 209 -3.02 -23.00 -9.54
C VAL A 209 -3.13 -21.55 -10.01
N LEU A 210 -2.16 -20.70 -9.66
CA LEU A 210 -2.11 -19.31 -10.14
C LEU A 210 -0.65 -18.95 -10.48
N GLU A 211 -0.43 -18.47 -11.68
CA GLU A 211 0.82 -17.87 -12.12
C GLU A 211 0.56 -16.43 -12.55
N LEU A 212 1.15 -15.51 -11.84
CA LEU A 212 1.10 -14.10 -12.23
C LEU A 212 2.25 -13.85 -13.20
N LYS A 213 2.01 -14.11 -14.50
CA LYS A 213 2.96 -13.72 -15.55
C LYS A 213 3.08 -12.21 -15.56
N LEU A 214 4.31 -11.73 -15.55
CA LEU A 214 4.62 -10.36 -15.93
C LEU A 214 4.29 -10.22 -17.43
N TYR A 215 3.05 -9.90 -17.77
CA TYR A 215 2.78 -9.28 -19.05
C TYR A 215 3.40 -7.88 -18.96
N TYR A 216 4.63 -7.76 -19.47
CA TYR A 216 5.00 -6.51 -20.06
C TYR A 216 3.96 -6.30 -21.17
N GLU A 217 3.01 -5.40 -20.98
CA GLU A 217 2.53 -4.63 -22.10
C GLU A 217 3.78 -3.89 -22.58
N ALA A 218 4.49 -4.54 -23.48
CA ALA A 218 5.46 -3.89 -24.33
C ALA A 218 4.65 -2.92 -25.19
N SER A 219 4.27 -1.78 -24.61
CA SER A 219 3.94 -0.62 -25.41
C SER A 219 5.16 -0.34 -26.29
N GLU A 220 4.93 -0.01 -27.52
CA GLU A 220 5.77 0.21 -28.69
C GLU A 220 7.14 0.94 -28.50
N TYR A 221 7.64 1.10 -27.25
CA TYR A 221 8.86 1.86 -26.94
C TYR A 221 10.10 1.01 -26.64
N LEU A 222 10.03 -0.33 -26.78
CA LEU A 222 11.16 -1.22 -26.47
C LEU A 222 12.03 -1.62 -27.66
N ASN A 223 11.85 -1.01 -28.84
CA ASN A 223 12.69 -1.32 -30.00
C ASN A 223 14.11 -0.71 -29.95
N ASP A 224 14.45 0.08 -28.92
CA ASP A 224 15.73 0.80 -28.84
C ASP A 224 16.60 0.46 -27.61
N ILE A 225 16.28 -0.60 -26.85
CA ILE A 225 17.14 -1.04 -25.73
C ILE A 225 17.85 -2.32 -26.13
N GLU A 226 19.03 -2.16 -26.76
CA GLU A 226 20.01 -3.24 -26.88
C GLU A 226 20.42 -3.72 -25.49
N SER A 227 20.22 -5.01 -25.30
CA SER A 227 20.81 -5.94 -24.31
C SER A 227 21.84 -5.37 -23.33
N GLY A 228 21.40 -5.09 -22.13
CA GLY A 228 22.25 -4.86 -20.96
C GLY A 228 21.44 -4.97 -19.67
N ASP A 229 21.59 -6.08 -18.96
CA ASP A 229 21.09 -6.35 -17.61
C ASP A 229 19.59 -6.21 -17.34
N ILE A 230 18.80 -7.08 -17.99
CA ILE A 230 17.37 -7.29 -17.70
C ILE A 230 17.14 -8.04 -16.35
N ASN A 231 18.17 -8.40 -15.61
CA ASN A 231 18.06 -9.25 -14.44
C ASN A 231 17.59 -8.56 -13.14
N GLU A 232 17.44 -7.25 -13.09
CA GLU A 232 17.01 -6.54 -11.86
C GLU A 232 15.69 -5.71 -11.97
N ILE A 233 15.06 -5.61 -13.13
CA ILE A 233 13.80 -4.84 -13.30
C ILE A 233 12.56 -5.77 -13.31
N GLY A 234 12.67 -6.96 -12.80
CA GLY A 234 11.53 -7.80 -12.51
C GLY A 234 10.92 -7.47 -11.15
N SER A 235 10.06 -6.47 -11.03
CA SER A 235 9.18 -6.44 -9.87
C SER A 235 8.27 -7.67 -9.98
N LYS A 236 8.70 -8.76 -9.35
CA LYS A 236 7.92 -9.99 -9.21
C LYS A 236 6.59 -9.57 -8.64
N SER A 237 5.49 -9.87 -9.33
CA SER A 237 4.16 -9.70 -8.76
C SER A 237 4.04 -10.67 -7.59
N ASN A 238 4.32 -10.18 -6.40
CA ASN A 238 4.31 -11.00 -5.21
C ASN A 238 2.86 -11.22 -4.77
N ILE A 239 2.49 -12.47 -4.58
CA ILE A 239 1.29 -12.83 -3.83
C ILE A 239 1.61 -12.61 -2.36
N LYS A 240 0.89 -11.70 -1.72
CA LYS A 240 1.14 -11.28 -0.33
C LYS A 240 0.26 -11.99 0.67
N SER A 241 -1.01 -12.20 0.33
CA SER A 241 -1.96 -12.87 1.21
C SER A 241 -2.86 -13.79 0.39
N VAL A 242 -3.19 -14.95 0.94
CA VAL A 242 -4.18 -15.89 0.41
C VAL A 242 -5.21 -16.18 1.50
N LEU A 243 -6.48 -16.18 1.13
CA LEU A 243 -7.60 -16.39 2.02
C LEU A 243 -8.61 -17.34 1.35
N ILE A 244 -9.06 -18.36 2.09
CA ILE A 244 -10.18 -19.21 1.71
C ILE A 244 -11.44 -18.63 2.38
N ASP A 245 -12.53 -18.52 1.65
CA ASP A 245 -13.80 -18.09 2.22
C ASP A 245 -14.26 -19.14 3.27
N PRO A 246 -14.44 -18.75 4.54
CA PRO A 246 -14.79 -19.71 5.59
C PRO A 246 -16.17 -20.34 5.42
N LEU A 247 -17.08 -19.71 4.66
CA LEU A 247 -18.43 -20.22 4.38
C LEU A 247 -18.51 -20.95 3.04
N HIS A 248 -17.64 -20.61 2.09
CA HIS A 248 -17.62 -21.15 0.73
C HIS A 248 -16.21 -21.55 0.34
N SER A 249 -15.78 -22.75 0.74
CA SER A 249 -14.40 -23.23 0.53
C SER A 249 -13.98 -23.35 -0.95
N ASP A 250 -14.95 -23.27 -1.89
CA ASP A 250 -14.66 -23.18 -3.32
C ASP A 250 -14.14 -21.80 -3.73
N SER A 251 -14.39 -20.79 -2.89
CA SER A 251 -13.97 -19.39 -3.11
C SER A 251 -12.64 -19.10 -2.42
N VAL A 252 -11.65 -18.69 -3.20
CA VAL A 252 -10.33 -18.30 -2.69
C VAL A 252 -9.96 -16.93 -3.22
N TYR A 253 -9.42 -16.10 -2.34
CA TYR A 253 -9.00 -14.73 -2.61
C TYR A 253 -7.50 -14.60 -2.49
N VAL A 254 -6.89 -13.88 -3.40
CA VAL A 254 -5.44 -13.68 -3.47
C VAL A 254 -5.10 -12.21 -3.60
N ALA A 255 -4.49 -11.66 -2.57
CA ALA A 255 -3.98 -10.31 -2.54
C ALA A 255 -2.60 -10.24 -3.19
N THR A 256 -2.42 -9.28 -4.08
CA THR A 256 -1.18 -9.10 -4.83
C THR A 256 -0.80 -7.62 -4.90
N SER A 257 0.40 -7.33 -5.39
CA SER A 257 0.81 -5.97 -5.76
C SER A 257 0.05 -5.39 -6.98
N ARG A 258 -0.85 -6.19 -7.60
CA ARG A 258 -1.63 -5.82 -8.80
C ARG A 258 -3.14 -5.91 -8.60
N GLY A 259 -3.60 -5.96 -7.36
CA GLY A 259 -5.01 -6.06 -7.00
C GLY A 259 -5.40 -7.44 -6.48
N LEU A 260 -6.70 -7.65 -6.37
CA LEU A 260 -7.31 -8.87 -5.84
C LEU A 260 -7.67 -9.84 -6.97
N PHE A 261 -7.27 -11.10 -6.82
CA PHE A 261 -7.69 -12.18 -7.69
C PHE A 261 -8.63 -13.12 -6.93
N VAL A 262 -9.64 -13.62 -7.63
CA VAL A 262 -10.73 -14.42 -7.06
C VAL A 262 -10.94 -15.66 -7.91
N THR A 263 -11.12 -16.79 -7.25
CA THR A 263 -11.64 -18.02 -7.84
C THR A 263 -12.89 -18.46 -7.09
N THR A 264 -13.81 -19.15 -7.75
CA THR A 264 -15.00 -19.77 -7.16
C THR A 264 -15.07 -21.28 -7.47
N ASP A 265 -13.97 -21.84 -7.96
CA ASP A 265 -13.82 -23.24 -8.36
C ASP A 265 -12.51 -23.85 -7.79
N ARG A 266 -12.14 -23.42 -6.58
CA ARG A 266 -10.93 -23.91 -5.88
C ARG A 266 -9.62 -23.71 -6.66
N GLY A 267 -9.54 -22.69 -7.52
CA GLY A 267 -8.34 -22.37 -8.29
C GLY A 267 -8.30 -22.98 -9.68
N GLY A 268 -9.39 -23.54 -10.20
CA GLY A 268 -9.49 -24.01 -11.58
C GLY A 268 -9.46 -22.85 -12.58
N SER A 269 -10.12 -21.73 -12.22
CA SER A 269 -10.09 -20.48 -12.98
C SER A 269 -9.94 -19.27 -12.05
N TRP A 270 -9.30 -18.21 -12.55
CA TRP A 270 -9.06 -17.00 -11.78
C TRP A 270 -9.55 -15.77 -12.52
N THR A 271 -10.27 -14.91 -11.81
CA THR A 271 -10.70 -13.61 -12.31
C THR A 271 -10.10 -12.51 -11.44
N ARG A 272 -9.77 -11.38 -12.05
CA ARG A 272 -9.35 -10.21 -11.29
C ARG A 272 -10.58 -9.41 -10.87
N ALA A 273 -10.67 -9.09 -9.60
CA ALA A 273 -11.70 -8.20 -9.08
C ALA A 273 -11.58 -6.80 -9.70
N SER A 274 -12.69 -6.08 -9.79
CA SER A 274 -12.69 -4.69 -10.26
C SER A 274 -11.78 -3.82 -9.40
N ASP A 275 -11.08 -2.88 -10.02
CA ASP A 275 -10.33 -1.84 -9.30
C ASP A 275 -11.19 -0.61 -8.96
N LEU A 276 -12.49 -0.66 -9.22
CA LEU A 276 -13.40 0.46 -9.02
C LEU A 276 -13.48 0.85 -7.53
N GLY A 277 -12.98 2.04 -7.21
CA GLY A 277 -12.89 2.55 -5.83
C GLY A 277 -11.59 2.20 -5.10
N LEU A 278 -10.72 1.36 -5.68
CA LEU A 278 -9.43 1.01 -5.10
C LEU A 278 -8.35 2.02 -5.53
N ILE A 279 -7.77 2.72 -4.57
CA ILE A 279 -6.73 3.73 -4.83
C ILE A 279 -5.38 3.08 -5.15
N SER A 280 -5.02 2.03 -4.43
CA SER A 280 -3.79 1.29 -4.66
C SER A 280 -4.08 -0.18 -4.91
N ARG A 281 -3.48 -0.71 -5.98
CA ARG A 281 -3.52 -2.15 -6.29
C ARG A 281 -2.58 -2.98 -5.40
N ASN A 282 -1.71 -2.33 -4.63
CA ASN A 282 -0.74 -2.99 -3.77
C ASN A 282 -1.40 -3.44 -2.47
N ILE A 283 -2.12 -4.57 -2.52
CA ILE A 283 -2.82 -5.13 -1.38
C ILE A 283 -1.83 -5.96 -0.55
N GLN A 284 -1.62 -5.56 0.70
CA GLN A 284 -0.68 -6.21 1.63
C GLN A 284 -1.30 -7.41 2.34
N HIS A 285 -2.53 -7.26 2.83
CA HIS A 285 -3.24 -8.28 3.59
C HIS A 285 -4.74 -8.21 3.31
N ILE A 286 -5.43 -9.33 3.40
CA ILE A 286 -6.89 -9.43 3.27
C ILE A 286 -7.46 -10.26 4.39
N ILE A 287 -8.63 -9.84 4.87
CA ILE A 287 -9.44 -10.58 5.83
C ILE A 287 -10.89 -10.60 5.38
N VAL A 288 -11.62 -11.61 5.84
CA VAL A 288 -13.07 -11.74 5.65
C VAL A 288 -13.70 -11.95 7.01
N GLU A 289 -14.89 -11.40 7.19
CA GLU A 289 -15.72 -11.70 8.35
C GLU A 289 -16.74 -12.77 7.96
N SER A 290 -16.78 -13.88 8.71
CA SER A 290 -17.63 -15.03 8.40
C SER A 290 -19.13 -14.70 8.38
N GLU A 291 -19.58 -13.71 9.16
CA GLU A 291 -20.97 -13.26 9.15
C GLU A 291 -21.29 -12.27 8.03
N TYR A 292 -20.25 -11.77 7.33
CA TYR A 292 -20.36 -10.75 6.30
C TYR A 292 -19.99 -11.30 4.92
N GLU A 293 -20.80 -12.24 4.43
CA GLU A 293 -20.58 -13.01 3.20
C GLU A 293 -20.21 -12.16 1.97
N ASP A 294 -20.57 -10.87 1.94
CA ASP A 294 -20.40 -10.01 0.78
C ASP A 294 -19.11 -9.18 0.80
N SER A 295 -18.38 -9.11 1.92
CA SER A 295 -17.30 -8.14 2.08
C SER A 295 -15.94 -8.76 2.36
N ILE A 296 -14.91 -8.20 1.73
CA ILE A 296 -13.50 -8.48 2.00
C ILE A 296 -12.83 -7.17 2.41
N PHE A 297 -12.13 -7.17 3.53
CA PHE A 297 -11.34 -6.02 3.94
C PHE A 297 -9.90 -6.18 3.48
N ALA A 298 -9.32 -5.13 2.94
CA ALA A 298 -7.98 -5.11 2.39
C ALA A 298 -7.12 -4.02 3.02
N ALA A 299 -5.94 -4.43 3.47
CA ALA A 299 -4.85 -3.55 3.83
C ALA A 299 -4.06 -3.18 2.58
N THR A 300 -3.83 -1.90 2.34
CA THR A 300 -3.02 -1.41 1.22
C THR A 300 -1.98 -0.40 1.72
N ASP A 301 -1.06 0.00 0.86
CA ASP A 301 -0.14 1.11 1.10
C ASP A 301 -0.80 2.50 0.99
N ARG A 302 -2.13 2.55 0.81
CA ARG A 302 -2.92 3.78 0.69
C ARG A 302 -4.21 3.75 1.52
N GLY A 303 -4.26 2.92 2.56
CA GLY A 303 -5.39 2.84 3.47
C GLY A 303 -6.06 1.48 3.51
N VAL A 304 -7.19 1.43 4.21
CA VAL A 304 -8.05 0.25 4.33
C VAL A 304 -9.21 0.39 3.37
N PHE A 305 -9.53 -0.69 2.67
CA PHE A 305 -10.64 -0.75 1.71
C PHE A 305 -11.52 -1.95 1.99
N MET A 306 -12.80 -1.82 1.72
CA MET A 306 -13.78 -2.91 1.74
C MET A 306 -14.22 -3.21 0.30
N TYR A 307 -14.05 -4.44 -0.13
CA TYR A 307 -14.56 -4.94 -1.40
C TYR A 307 -15.91 -5.59 -1.20
N SER A 308 -16.94 -5.09 -1.87
CA SER A 308 -18.26 -5.73 -1.93
C SER A 308 -18.34 -6.64 -3.15
N LYS A 309 -18.53 -7.94 -2.90
CA LYS A 309 -18.59 -8.98 -3.94
C LYS A 309 -19.81 -8.79 -4.85
N SER A 310 -20.96 -8.40 -4.29
CA SER A 310 -22.24 -8.27 -5.00
C SER A 310 -22.24 -7.14 -6.03
N ILE A 311 -21.58 -6.02 -5.72
CA ILE A 311 -21.50 -4.86 -6.61
C ILE A 311 -20.16 -4.71 -7.32
N ASN A 312 -19.18 -5.61 -7.03
CA ASN A 312 -17.84 -5.64 -7.60
C ASN A 312 -17.12 -4.28 -7.50
N ARG A 313 -17.16 -3.67 -6.32
CA ARG A 313 -16.65 -2.32 -6.04
C ARG A 313 -15.92 -2.28 -4.69
N TRP A 314 -14.94 -1.37 -4.60
CA TRP A 314 -14.25 -1.03 -3.36
C TRP A 314 -14.84 0.24 -2.73
N GLU A 315 -14.87 0.25 -1.40
CA GLU A 315 -15.22 1.38 -0.56
C GLU A 315 -14.03 1.72 0.34
N GLU A 316 -13.75 3.01 0.49
CA GLU A 316 -12.64 3.49 1.32
C GLU A 316 -13.04 3.51 2.80
N LEU A 317 -12.17 2.97 3.67
CA LEU A 317 -12.40 2.88 5.10
C LEU A 317 -11.24 3.49 5.91
N TYR A 318 -10.73 4.65 5.53
CA TYR A 318 -9.53 5.19 6.18
C TYR A 318 -9.76 6.43 7.04
N ARG A 319 -11.00 6.84 7.29
CA ARG A 319 -11.30 8.03 8.11
C ARG A 319 -10.75 7.91 9.53
N GLY A 320 -9.85 8.81 9.91
CA GLY A 320 -9.17 8.81 11.21
C GLY A 320 -7.83 8.08 11.23
N LEU A 321 -7.40 7.45 10.13
CA LEU A 321 -6.04 6.96 9.98
C LEU A 321 -5.10 8.13 9.69
N VAL A 322 -4.00 8.22 10.43
CA VAL A 322 -2.93 9.19 10.16
C VAL A 322 -1.89 8.59 9.23
N SER A 323 -1.54 7.30 9.44
CA SER A 323 -0.73 6.54 8.50
C SER A 323 -1.62 5.71 7.58
N LEU A 324 -1.31 5.74 6.30
CA LEU A 324 -2.04 5.00 5.25
C LEU A 324 -1.29 3.75 4.76
N ASP A 325 -0.05 3.51 5.19
CA ASP A 325 0.66 2.25 4.90
C ASP A 325 0.21 1.17 5.88
N ILE A 326 -0.83 0.44 5.48
CA ILE A 326 -1.44 -0.60 6.30
C ILE A 326 -0.81 -1.93 5.94
N ARG A 327 -0.12 -2.54 6.89
CA ARG A 327 0.61 -3.80 6.67
C ARG A 327 -0.22 -5.03 6.98
N HIS A 328 -1.03 -4.96 8.02
CA HIS A 328 -1.84 -6.08 8.47
C HIS A 328 -3.17 -5.61 9.04
N LEU A 329 -4.22 -6.37 8.78
CA LEU A 329 -5.54 -6.20 9.37
C LEU A 329 -5.92 -7.44 10.16
N ASP A 330 -6.70 -7.23 11.21
CA ASP A 330 -7.42 -8.28 11.91
C ASP A 330 -8.80 -7.78 12.33
N ILE A 331 -9.72 -8.69 12.64
CA ILE A 331 -11.10 -8.39 12.94
C ILE A 331 -11.54 -9.10 14.22
N SER A 332 -12.32 -8.42 15.03
CA SER A 332 -13.03 -9.04 16.15
C SER A 332 -14.52 -8.76 16.05
N SER A 333 -15.31 -9.81 16.12
CA SER A 333 -16.77 -9.76 15.98
C SER A 333 -17.43 -9.88 17.34
N ASN A 334 -18.53 -9.15 17.52
CA ASN A 334 -19.42 -9.33 18.63
C ASN A 334 -20.79 -9.73 18.10
N THR A 335 -21.00 -11.03 17.95
CA THR A 335 -22.24 -11.63 17.42
C THR A 335 -23.46 -11.24 18.24
N ALA A 336 -23.32 -11.11 19.57
CA ALA A 336 -24.43 -10.73 20.45
C ALA A 336 -24.98 -9.33 20.16
N ASN A 337 -24.11 -8.40 19.74
CA ASN A 337 -24.48 -7.01 19.44
C ASN A 337 -24.58 -6.74 17.92
N GLY A 338 -24.27 -7.74 17.08
CA GLY A 338 -24.20 -7.58 15.63
C GLY A 338 -23.22 -6.48 15.20
N THR A 339 -22.04 -6.46 15.82
CA THR A 339 -20.99 -5.47 15.52
C THR A 339 -19.64 -6.13 15.31
N TYR A 340 -18.81 -5.52 14.47
CA TYR A 340 -17.40 -5.89 14.31
C TYR A 340 -16.48 -4.69 14.58
N ILE A 341 -15.23 -4.99 14.83
CA ILE A 341 -14.17 -4.02 15.06
C ILE A 341 -12.97 -4.45 14.23
N LEU A 342 -12.47 -3.53 13.41
CA LEU A 342 -11.25 -3.72 12.63
C LEU A 342 -10.04 -3.21 13.42
N TRP A 343 -8.92 -3.90 13.26
CA TRP A 343 -7.62 -3.55 13.83
C TRP A 343 -6.60 -3.46 12.71
N ALA A 344 -5.75 -2.44 12.74
CA ALA A 344 -4.75 -2.19 11.70
C ALA A 344 -3.38 -1.96 12.30
N ALA A 345 -2.38 -2.71 11.84
CA ALA A 345 -0.97 -2.44 12.08
C ALA A 345 -0.42 -1.63 10.90
N THR A 346 0.25 -0.51 11.20
CA THR A 346 0.76 0.44 10.21
C THR A 346 2.22 0.80 10.50
N ASP A 347 2.86 1.52 9.59
CA ASP A 347 4.18 2.15 9.83
C ASP A 347 4.12 3.31 10.83
N GLY A 348 2.92 3.81 11.14
CA GLY A 348 2.67 4.93 12.07
C GLY A 348 2.00 4.53 13.39
N GLY A 349 1.83 3.23 13.70
CA GLY A 349 1.22 2.74 14.93
C GLY A 349 0.12 1.71 14.72
N VAL A 350 -0.66 1.44 15.77
CA VAL A 350 -1.81 0.55 15.73
C VAL A 350 -3.10 1.34 15.87
N TYR A 351 -4.05 1.03 15.00
CA TYR A 351 -5.37 1.66 14.96
C TYR A 351 -6.47 0.63 15.17
N LYS A 352 -7.55 1.09 15.75
CA LYS A 352 -8.77 0.30 16.01
C LYS A 352 -9.99 1.09 15.56
N SER A 353 -10.89 0.45 14.82
CA SER A 353 -12.15 1.08 14.46
C SER A 353 -13.07 1.23 15.68
N ILE A 354 -13.99 2.20 15.63
CA ILE A 354 -15.17 2.13 16.50
C ILE A 354 -15.98 0.89 16.10
N PRO A 355 -16.83 0.32 17.02
CA PRO A 355 -17.70 -0.80 16.67
C PRO A 355 -18.61 -0.44 15.50
N VAL A 356 -18.56 -1.25 14.45
CA VAL A 356 -19.38 -1.09 13.23
C VAL A 356 -20.50 -2.13 13.28
N LYS A 357 -21.74 -1.72 13.02
CA LYS A 357 -22.89 -2.63 12.96
C LYS A 357 -22.92 -3.40 11.66
N TYR A 358 -23.29 -4.67 11.71
CA TYR A 358 -23.58 -5.44 10.51
C TYR A 358 -24.81 -4.86 9.78
N LYS A 359 -24.71 -4.71 8.46
CA LYS A 359 -25.91 -4.49 7.64
C LYS A 359 -26.67 -5.80 7.56
N PRO A 360 -27.97 -5.86 7.93
CA PRO A 360 -28.79 -6.99 7.54
C PRO A 360 -28.73 -7.11 6.01
N LYS A 361 -28.65 -8.35 5.49
CA LYS A 361 -28.93 -8.60 4.08
C LYS A 361 -30.30 -8.01 3.78
N GLU A 362 -30.37 -6.80 3.23
CA GLU A 362 -31.58 -6.37 2.55
C GLU A 362 -31.72 -7.33 1.37
N ASN A 363 -32.73 -8.20 1.46
CA ASN A 363 -33.25 -8.86 0.28
C ASN A 363 -33.60 -7.72 -0.68
N ILE A 364 -32.72 -7.42 -1.62
CA ILE A 364 -33.03 -6.58 -2.78
C ILE A 364 -34.05 -7.40 -3.57
N VAL A 365 -35.28 -7.42 -3.05
CA VAL A 365 -36.44 -7.79 -3.81
C VAL A 365 -36.44 -6.80 -4.97
N GLN A 366 -36.29 -7.32 -6.16
CA GLN A 366 -36.47 -6.65 -7.44
C GLN A 366 -37.77 -5.81 -7.46
N GLN A 367 -37.80 -4.68 -6.78
CA GLN A 367 -38.92 -3.74 -6.77
C GLN A 367 -38.60 -2.40 -7.41
N SER A 368 -37.56 -2.30 -8.20
CA SER A 368 -37.29 -1.05 -8.93
C SER A 368 -37.17 -1.19 -10.46
N SER A 369 -37.71 -2.28 -11.04
CA SER A 369 -37.80 -2.39 -12.51
C SER A 369 -38.95 -1.57 -13.14
N GLY A 370 -39.70 -0.81 -12.38
CA GLY A 370 -40.88 -0.08 -12.84
C GLY A 370 -40.76 1.43 -13.00
N GLN A 371 -39.75 2.09 -12.44
CA GLN A 371 -39.62 3.54 -12.48
C GLN A 371 -38.28 4.10 -13.01
N LEU A 372 -37.32 3.25 -13.36
CA LEU A 372 -36.03 3.67 -13.95
C LEU A 372 -36.04 3.82 -15.48
N ASN A 373 -37.21 3.79 -16.11
CA ASN A 373 -37.34 3.92 -17.57
C ASN A 373 -37.47 5.37 -18.09
N LYS A 374 -36.90 6.34 -17.37
CA LYS A 374 -36.36 7.54 -18.03
C LYS A 374 -34.84 7.41 -18.07
N ILE A 375 -34.39 6.39 -18.78
CA ILE A 375 -32.98 6.18 -19.09
C ILE A 375 -32.51 7.40 -19.88
N LEU A 376 -31.85 8.33 -19.19
CA LEU A 376 -30.84 9.16 -19.85
C LEU A 376 -29.88 8.16 -20.51
N LYS A 377 -29.82 8.17 -21.83
CA LYS A 377 -28.81 7.36 -22.54
C LYS A 377 -27.47 7.70 -21.94
N VAL A 378 -26.59 6.72 -21.77
CA VAL A 378 -25.24 6.92 -21.20
C VAL A 378 -24.53 8.09 -21.90
N GLU A 379 -24.76 8.23 -23.22
CA GLU A 379 -24.25 9.32 -24.06
C GLU A 379 -24.77 10.70 -23.61
N ASP A 380 -26.04 10.80 -23.20
CA ASP A 380 -26.65 12.05 -22.75
C ASP A 380 -26.07 12.47 -21.37
N ALA A 381 -25.87 11.52 -20.47
CA ALA A 381 -25.27 11.77 -19.16
C ALA A 381 -23.80 12.23 -19.29
N LEU A 382 -23.02 11.62 -20.18
CA LEU A 382 -21.62 12.00 -20.40
C LEU A 382 -21.51 13.35 -21.13
N SER A 383 -22.47 13.69 -22.02
CA SER A 383 -22.47 14.96 -22.74
C SER A 383 -22.67 16.17 -21.82
N MET A 384 -23.30 16.00 -20.65
CA MET A 384 -23.48 17.06 -19.66
C MET A 384 -22.16 17.62 -19.12
N PHE A 385 -21.10 16.82 -19.18
CA PHE A 385 -19.75 17.19 -18.71
C PHE A 385 -18.82 17.63 -19.85
N SER A 386 -19.31 17.84 -21.05
CA SER A 386 -18.51 18.26 -22.22
C SER A 386 -17.86 19.64 -22.07
N HIS A 387 -18.34 20.45 -21.12
CA HIS A 387 -17.76 21.76 -20.80
C HIS A 387 -16.51 21.68 -19.90
N GLU A 388 -16.27 20.52 -19.27
CA GLU A 388 -15.09 20.29 -18.44
C GLU A 388 -13.90 19.82 -19.31
N PRO A 389 -12.65 20.07 -18.88
CA PRO A 389 -11.48 19.61 -19.62
C PRO A 389 -11.45 18.09 -19.75
N SER A 390 -10.94 17.61 -20.88
CA SER A 390 -10.74 16.18 -21.12
C SER A 390 -9.62 15.62 -20.25
N ILE A 391 -9.58 14.29 -20.11
CA ILE A 391 -8.48 13.64 -19.37
C ILE A 391 -7.13 13.88 -20.04
N GLU A 392 -7.09 13.98 -21.38
CA GLU A 392 -5.87 14.26 -22.15
C GLU A 392 -5.33 15.65 -21.82
N GLU A 393 -6.19 16.68 -21.78
CA GLU A 393 -5.81 18.05 -21.41
C GLU A 393 -5.26 18.11 -19.97
N ILE A 394 -5.89 17.41 -19.03
CA ILE A 394 -5.47 17.34 -17.63
C ILE A 394 -4.12 16.63 -17.48
N ARG A 395 -3.92 15.51 -18.19
CA ARG A 395 -2.65 14.78 -18.20
C ARG A 395 -1.51 15.62 -18.79
N GLU A 396 -1.78 16.35 -19.85
CA GLU A 396 -0.78 17.26 -20.45
C GLU A 396 -0.42 18.39 -19.49
N ALA A 397 -1.41 19.00 -18.84
CA ALA A 397 -1.18 20.02 -17.83
C ALA A 397 -0.33 19.51 -16.64
N ALA A 398 -0.57 18.27 -16.21
CA ALA A 398 0.21 17.63 -15.15
C ALA A 398 1.68 17.39 -15.55
N ILE A 399 1.93 16.89 -16.78
CA ILE A 399 3.27 16.70 -17.33
C ILE A 399 4.04 18.04 -17.39
N ILE A 400 3.37 19.09 -17.85
CA ILE A 400 3.97 20.43 -17.95
C ILE A 400 4.29 20.97 -16.56
N TYR A 401 3.36 20.88 -15.63
CA TYR A 401 3.53 21.40 -14.26
C TYR A 401 4.61 20.65 -13.47
N ALA A 402 4.66 19.33 -13.57
CA ALA A 402 5.70 18.52 -12.95
C ALA A 402 7.07 18.60 -13.67
N GLU A 403 7.15 19.30 -14.80
CA GLU A 403 8.35 19.40 -15.66
C GLU A 403 8.92 18.04 -16.12
N VAL A 404 8.12 17.01 -16.25
CA VAL A 404 8.53 15.64 -16.62
C VAL A 404 8.39 15.36 -18.12
N HIS A 405 8.49 16.39 -18.95
CA HIS A 405 8.37 16.27 -20.41
C HIS A 405 9.57 15.54 -21.04
N PRO A 406 9.34 14.52 -21.91
CA PRO A 406 10.42 13.74 -22.54
C PRO A 406 11.48 14.57 -23.28
N GLU A 407 11.10 15.70 -23.86
CA GLU A 407 12.01 16.60 -24.57
C GLU A 407 13.14 17.16 -23.69
N LYS A 408 12.94 17.23 -22.37
CA LYS A 408 13.95 17.70 -21.41
C LYS A 408 15.18 16.77 -21.41
N ILE A 409 14.92 15.46 -21.47
CA ILE A 409 15.98 14.43 -21.54
C ILE A 409 16.77 14.57 -22.86
N VAL A 410 16.05 14.76 -23.97
CA VAL A 410 16.69 14.95 -25.28
C VAL A 410 17.53 16.22 -25.30
N LYS A 411 17.07 17.31 -24.69
CA LYS A 411 17.85 18.56 -24.54
C LYS A 411 19.10 18.33 -23.70
N TRP A 412 19.01 17.59 -22.61
CA TRP A 412 20.17 17.29 -21.75
C TRP A 412 21.21 16.44 -22.50
N ARG A 413 20.80 15.39 -23.21
CA ARG A 413 21.71 14.57 -24.01
C ARG A 413 22.42 15.40 -25.09
N LYS A 414 21.70 16.28 -25.80
CA LYS A 414 22.29 17.20 -26.77
C LYS A 414 23.25 18.19 -26.12
N ALA A 415 22.96 18.69 -24.93
CA ALA A 415 23.85 19.59 -24.20
C ALA A 415 25.13 18.89 -23.74
N ALA A 416 25.01 17.67 -23.19
CA ALA A 416 26.15 16.85 -22.78
C ALA A 416 27.09 16.52 -23.97
N SER A 417 26.50 16.12 -25.11
CA SER A 417 27.25 15.84 -26.33
C SER A 417 27.98 17.09 -26.90
N LYS A 418 27.35 18.28 -26.78
CA LYS A 418 28.03 19.53 -27.17
C LYS A 418 29.19 19.91 -26.24
N ARG A 419 29.02 19.66 -24.93
CA ARG A 419 30.05 19.96 -23.93
C ARG A 419 31.30 19.11 -24.16
N ALA A 420 31.18 17.86 -24.58
CA ALA A 420 32.28 16.96 -24.86
C ALA A 420 33.23 17.47 -25.97
N TRP A 421 32.81 18.40 -26.82
CA TRP A 421 33.64 19.04 -27.85
C TRP A 421 34.43 20.24 -27.33
N LEU A 422 34.13 20.75 -26.15
CA LEU A 422 34.82 21.91 -25.58
C LEU A 422 36.02 21.45 -24.75
N PRO A 423 37.18 22.09 -24.91
CA PRO A 423 38.34 21.80 -24.06
C PRO A 423 38.14 22.36 -22.66
N ASP A 424 38.74 21.70 -21.68
CA ASP A 424 38.92 22.27 -20.35
C ASP A 424 40.01 23.33 -20.38
N LEU A 425 39.64 24.57 -20.10
CA LEU A 425 40.55 25.69 -19.97
C LEU A 425 41.00 25.80 -18.50
N ARG A 426 42.28 25.60 -18.27
CA ARG A 426 42.90 25.80 -16.96
C ARG A 426 43.89 26.95 -17.04
N VAL A 427 43.70 27.97 -16.25
CA VAL A 427 44.62 29.07 -16.05
C VAL A 427 45.17 28.94 -14.64
N ALA A 428 46.48 28.76 -14.51
CA ALA A 428 47.11 28.71 -13.22
C ALA A 428 48.18 29.81 -13.14
N TYR A 429 48.32 30.41 -12.00
CA TYR A 429 49.36 31.35 -11.63
C TYR A 429 50.14 30.77 -10.45
N ASP A 430 51.40 30.42 -10.69
CA ASP A 430 52.27 29.85 -9.69
C ASP A 430 53.26 30.92 -9.24
N LYS A 431 53.31 31.13 -7.94
CA LYS A 431 54.25 32.03 -7.31
C LYS A 431 55.09 31.25 -6.32
N ASN A 432 56.33 30.99 -6.70
CA ASN A 432 57.27 30.24 -5.86
C ASN A 432 58.34 31.18 -5.30
N LYS A 433 58.63 31.02 -4.05
CA LYS A 433 59.72 31.79 -3.38
C LYS A 433 60.58 30.79 -2.64
N ASP A 434 61.75 30.49 -3.29
CA ASP A 434 62.74 29.59 -2.72
C ASP A 434 63.78 30.35 -1.94
N TRP A 435 64.04 29.86 -0.75
CA TRP A 435 65.12 30.33 0.08
C TRP A 435 66.12 29.18 0.28
N GLN A 436 67.31 29.29 -0.25
CA GLN A 436 68.33 28.31 -0.01
C GLN A 436 69.46 29.00 0.75
N SER A 437 69.78 28.53 1.94
CA SER A 437 70.87 28.95 2.76
C SER A 437 71.90 27.82 2.82
N SER A 438 73.08 28.02 2.35
CA SER A 438 74.20 27.08 2.49
C SER A 438 75.30 27.71 3.32
N THR A 439 75.65 27.05 4.42
CA THR A 439 76.69 27.49 5.32
C THR A 439 77.93 26.60 5.12
N TYR A 440 78.99 27.16 4.65
CA TYR A 440 80.31 26.46 4.47
C TYR A 440 81.22 26.82 5.61
N PHE A 441 81.80 25.82 6.31
CA PHE A 441 82.75 25.98 7.36
C PHE A 441 84.19 25.71 6.78
N TYR A 442 84.99 26.72 6.72
CA TYR A 442 86.45 26.56 6.41
C TYR A 442 87.24 26.74 7.70
N SER A 443 88.04 25.71 8.05
CA SER A 443 88.96 25.79 9.18
C SER A 443 90.39 25.82 8.71
N THR A 444 91.08 26.93 8.90
CA THR A 444 92.52 26.98 8.85
C THR A 444 93.05 27.04 10.28
N SER A 445 94.33 26.67 10.46
CA SER A 445 94.92 26.49 11.79
C SER A 445 94.96 27.74 12.69
N SER A 446 94.51 28.88 12.21
CA SER A 446 94.54 30.14 12.96
C SER A 446 93.26 30.99 12.90
N GLN A 447 92.29 30.73 11.98
CA GLN A 447 90.98 31.46 11.93
C GLN A 447 89.87 30.61 11.34
N LYS A 448 88.66 30.77 11.90
CA LYS A 448 87.41 30.19 11.36
C LYS A 448 86.66 31.27 10.61
N TYR A 449 86.41 31.04 9.31
CA TYR A 449 85.53 31.87 8.51
C TYR A 449 84.25 31.11 8.22
N THR A 450 83.08 31.75 8.39
CA THR A 450 81.80 31.29 7.93
C THR A 450 81.36 32.16 6.75
N ASN A 451 81.18 31.57 5.58
CA ASN A 451 80.50 32.24 4.47
C ASN A 451 79.05 31.72 4.41
N ASP A 452 78.13 32.64 4.58
CA ASP A 452 76.73 32.34 4.42
C ASP A 452 76.29 32.88 3.04
N ASP A 453 76.11 31.97 2.10
CA ASP A 453 75.50 32.31 0.81
C ASP A 453 73.99 32.09 0.93
N ILE A 454 73.24 33.19 0.88
CA ILE A 454 71.76 33.18 0.82
C ILE A 454 71.38 33.50 -0.62
N THR A 455 70.89 32.51 -1.31
CA THR A 455 70.25 32.68 -2.62
C THR A 455 68.74 32.70 -2.46
N SER A 456 68.06 33.75 -2.91
CA SER A 456 66.62 33.83 -2.99
C SER A 456 66.20 33.84 -4.45
N GLY A 457 65.52 32.79 -4.86
CA GLY A 457 64.82 32.70 -6.15
C GLY A 457 63.37 33.16 -6.03
N LYS A 458 62.89 33.90 -6.98
CA LYS A 458 61.54 34.31 -7.10
C LYS A 458 61.05 33.93 -8.50
N ASP A 459 60.22 32.93 -8.59
CA ASP A 459 59.64 32.51 -9.85
C ASP A 459 58.14 32.83 -9.84
N ASP A 460 57.75 33.69 -10.77
CA ASP A 460 56.34 33.97 -11.05
C ASP A 460 56.06 33.40 -12.45
N GLY A 461 55.15 32.42 -12.50
CA GLY A 461 54.76 31.73 -13.74
C GLY A 461 53.23 31.75 -14.00
N TRP A 462 52.88 32.02 -15.24
CA TRP A 462 51.54 31.84 -15.73
C TRP A 462 51.51 30.61 -16.64
N SER A 463 50.54 29.71 -16.43
CA SER A 463 50.28 28.61 -17.33
C SER A 463 48.84 28.64 -17.80
N VAL A 464 48.65 28.47 -19.09
CA VAL A 464 47.34 28.31 -19.72
C VAL A 464 47.35 26.98 -20.44
N SER A 465 46.48 26.06 -20.04
CA SER A 465 46.36 24.76 -20.69
C SER A 465 44.93 24.55 -21.21
N LEU A 466 44.85 23.99 -22.40
CA LEU A 466 43.60 23.52 -23.02
C LEU A 466 43.73 22.00 -23.15
N THR A 467 42.85 21.28 -22.45
CA THR A 467 42.88 19.81 -22.44
C THR A 467 41.59 19.28 -23.07
N TRP A 468 41.73 18.42 -24.07
CA TRP A 468 40.62 17.68 -24.66
C TRP A 468 40.63 16.24 -24.17
N GLU A 469 39.56 15.80 -23.55
CA GLU A 469 39.33 14.40 -23.19
C GLU A 469 38.59 13.73 -24.33
N LEU A 470 39.30 13.17 -25.32
CA LEU A 470 38.69 12.56 -26.52
C LEU A 470 37.78 11.36 -26.16
N GLY A 471 37.99 10.73 -25.04
CA GLY A 471 37.12 9.67 -24.51
C GLY A 471 35.70 10.15 -24.22
N ASP A 472 35.55 11.42 -23.79
CA ASP A 472 34.27 12.02 -23.47
C ASP A 472 33.38 12.26 -24.69
N ILE A 473 33.95 12.26 -25.90
CA ILE A 473 33.21 12.33 -27.17
C ILE A 473 32.41 11.03 -27.38
N VAL A 474 32.95 9.90 -26.97
CA VAL A 474 32.33 8.58 -27.10
C VAL A 474 31.38 8.31 -25.90
N TRP A 475 31.87 8.56 -24.68
CA TRP A 475 31.11 8.36 -23.45
C TRP A 475 31.65 9.25 -22.34
N ASN A 476 30.77 10.04 -21.68
CA ASN A 476 31.12 10.87 -20.54
C ASN A 476 30.26 10.60 -19.31
N ASN A 477 30.72 11.00 -18.12
CA ASN A 477 30.02 10.83 -16.86
C ASN A 477 28.67 11.57 -16.82
N ASP A 478 28.55 12.65 -17.60
CA ASP A 478 27.26 13.39 -17.70
C ASP A 478 26.17 12.52 -18.36
N GLN A 479 26.53 11.65 -19.31
CA GLN A 479 25.57 10.72 -19.96
C GLN A 479 25.04 9.70 -18.95
N THR A 480 25.90 9.11 -18.12
CA THR A 480 25.48 8.19 -17.05
C THR A 480 24.55 8.88 -16.05
N SER A 481 24.89 10.13 -15.67
CA SER A 481 24.04 10.93 -14.77
C SER A 481 22.67 11.27 -15.41
N ILE A 482 22.65 11.57 -16.71
CA ILE A 482 21.42 11.83 -17.45
C ILE A 482 20.57 10.57 -17.52
N ASP A 483 21.16 9.39 -17.75
CA ASP A 483 20.41 8.13 -17.81
C ASP A 483 19.79 7.77 -16.46
N SER A 484 20.49 7.95 -15.36
CA SER A 484 19.95 7.77 -14.02
C SER A 484 18.80 8.74 -13.73
N ARG A 485 18.97 10.02 -14.05
CA ARG A 485 17.91 11.04 -13.90
C ARG A 485 16.73 10.80 -14.85
N SER A 486 16.97 10.26 -16.04
CA SER A 486 15.90 9.95 -16.99
C SER A 486 15.01 8.83 -16.48
N ARG A 487 15.56 7.80 -15.84
CA ARG A 487 14.78 6.73 -15.20
C ARG A 487 13.87 7.29 -14.10
N LEU A 488 14.40 8.11 -13.20
CA LEU A 488 13.62 8.76 -12.16
C LEU A 488 12.52 9.67 -12.73
N MET A 489 12.82 10.40 -13.82
CA MET A 489 11.85 11.27 -14.48
C MET A 489 10.73 10.50 -15.16
N VAL A 490 11.02 9.34 -15.77
CA VAL A 490 10.01 8.45 -16.35
C VAL A 490 9.12 7.90 -15.24
N GLN A 491 9.70 7.43 -14.15
CA GLN A 491 8.94 6.93 -12.99
C GLN A 491 8.04 8.03 -12.41
N LEU A 492 8.57 9.21 -12.15
CA LEU A 492 7.78 10.34 -11.63
C LEU A 492 6.66 10.74 -12.60
N ARG A 493 6.92 10.72 -13.92
CA ARG A 493 5.89 10.98 -14.93
C ARG A 493 4.76 9.95 -14.85
N ASP A 494 5.10 8.67 -14.74
CA ASP A 494 4.12 7.60 -14.69
C ASP A 494 3.30 7.68 -13.38
N ASP A 495 3.94 7.98 -12.25
CA ASP A 495 3.27 8.21 -10.97
C ASP A 495 2.29 9.40 -11.05
N VAL A 496 2.73 10.54 -11.61
CA VAL A 496 1.89 11.73 -11.81
C VAL A 496 0.71 11.44 -12.74
N LEU A 497 0.95 10.74 -13.85
CA LEU A 497 -0.11 10.39 -14.81
C LEU A 497 -1.13 9.42 -14.23
N ASN A 498 -0.68 8.44 -13.44
CA ASN A 498 -1.57 7.50 -12.77
C ASN A 498 -2.43 8.21 -11.73
N GLU A 499 -1.82 9.06 -10.91
CA GLU A 499 -2.53 9.78 -9.87
C GLU A 499 -3.56 10.78 -10.44
N VAL A 500 -3.17 11.57 -11.43
CA VAL A 500 -4.10 12.53 -12.03
C VAL A 500 -5.24 11.82 -12.78
N THR A 501 -4.95 10.69 -13.44
CA THR A 501 -5.98 9.89 -14.11
C THR A 501 -6.96 9.31 -13.10
N ARG A 502 -6.48 8.80 -11.98
CA ARG A 502 -7.29 8.29 -10.89
C ARG A 502 -8.25 9.36 -10.35
N LEU A 503 -7.69 10.51 -9.92
CA LEU A 503 -8.46 11.63 -9.36
C LEU A 503 -9.52 12.15 -10.35
N TYR A 504 -9.18 12.26 -11.62
CA TYR A 504 -10.11 12.70 -12.67
C TYR A 504 -11.31 11.77 -12.80
N PHE A 505 -11.08 10.46 -12.90
CA PHE A 505 -12.17 9.51 -13.05
C PHE A 505 -12.96 9.31 -11.76
N GLU A 506 -12.35 9.44 -10.60
CA GLU A 506 -13.03 9.43 -9.30
C GLU A 506 -14.00 10.61 -9.22
N ARG A 507 -13.52 11.82 -9.53
CA ARG A 507 -14.37 13.01 -9.59
C ARG A 507 -15.53 12.85 -10.60
N ARG A 508 -15.24 12.29 -11.78
CA ARG A 508 -16.25 12.04 -12.80
C ARG A 508 -17.31 11.03 -12.35
N ARG A 509 -16.92 9.98 -11.65
CA ARG A 509 -17.85 9.00 -11.09
C ARG A 509 -18.78 9.62 -10.08
N LEU A 510 -18.25 10.41 -9.17
CA LEU A 510 -19.04 11.12 -8.15
C LEU A 510 -20.07 12.07 -8.79
N GLN A 511 -19.70 12.77 -9.87
CA GLN A 511 -20.62 13.61 -10.64
C GLN A 511 -21.75 12.78 -11.27
N VAL A 512 -21.43 11.65 -11.90
CA VAL A 512 -22.43 10.75 -12.49
C VAL A 512 -23.33 10.16 -11.42
N GLU A 513 -22.78 9.74 -10.27
CA GLU A 513 -23.53 9.22 -9.14
C GLU A 513 -24.49 10.27 -8.58
N ALA A 514 -24.07 11.51 -8.42
CA ALA A 514 -24.93 12.63 -7.99
C ALA A 514 -26.07 12.91 -8.99
N LEU A 515 -25.87 12.66 -10.28
CA LEU A 515 -26.91 12.80 -11.30
C LEU A 515 -27.93 11.64 -11.31
N LEU A 516 -27.45 10.43 -11.04
CA LEU A 516 -28.28 9.21 -11.07
C LEU A 516 -28.98 8.95 -9.73
N SER A 517 -28.46 9.48 -8.64
CA SER A 517 -29.06 9.35 -7.32
C SER A 517 -30.38 10.14 -7.27
N GLY A 518 -31.44 9.49 -6.80
CA GLY A 518 -32.73 10.12 -6.58
C GLY A 518 -32.68 11.27 -5.57
N PRO A 519 -33.80 11.70 -4.99
CA PRO A 519 -33.82 12.76 -3.98
C PRO A 519 -32.96 12.36 -2.77
N GLN A 520 -31.76 12.92 -2.71
CA GLN A 520 -30.80 12.75 -1.62
C GLN A 520 -31.14 13.70 -0.45
N ASP A 521 -30.77 13.30 0.78
CA ASP A 521 -30.79 14.18 1.93
C ASP A 521 -29.82 15.37 1.74
N ILE A 522 -30.09 16.48 2.43
CA ILE A 522 -29.27 17.67 2.36
C ILE A 522 -27.82 17.38 2.81
N ALA A 523 -27.67 16.51 3.81
CA ALA A 523 -26.35 16.09 4.32
C ALA A 523 -25.53 15.37 3.24
N ASP A 524 -26.13 14.40 2.53
CA ASP A 524 -25.46 13.65 1.45
C ASP A 524 -25.06 14.58 0.30
N LYS A 525 -25.88 15.58 -0.02
CA LYS A 525 -25.54 16.58 -1.05
C LYS A 525 -24.36 17.43 -0.67
N ILE A 526 -24.29 17.87 0.60
CA ILE A 526 -23.18 18.65 1.12
C ILE A 526 -21.89 17.81 1.09
N GLU A 527 -21.97 16.56 1.52
CA GLU A 527 -20.82 15.65 1.53
C GLU A 527 -20.29 15.40 0.12
N ASN A 528 -21.18 15.09 -0.83
CA ASN A 528 -20.80 14.91 -2.24
C ASN A 528 -20.18 16.17 -2.84
N GLU A 529 -20.71 17.35 -2.51
CA GLU A 529 -20.16 18.62 -2.98
C GLU A 529 -18.77 18.90 -2.38
N LEU A 530 -18.58 18.65 -1.07
CA LEU A 530 -17.27 18.77 -0.42
C LEU A 530 -16.25 17.81 -1.02
N ARG A 531 -16.66 16.57 -1.31
CA ARG A 531 -15.77 15.59 -1.95
C ARG A 531 -15.40 15.98 -3.39
N LEU A 532 -16.34 16.52 -4.15
CA LEU A 532 -16.05 17.07 -5.49
C LEU A 532 -15.04 18.22 -5.45
N GLN A 533 -15.17 19.10 -4.45
CA GLN A 533 -14.24 20.20 -4.24
C GLN A 533 -12.86 19.69 -3.83
N GLU A 534 -12.77 18.71 -2.94
CA GLU A 534 -11.53 18.07 -2.53
C GLU A 534 -10.80 17.41 -3.71
N LEU A 535 -11.51 16.62 -4.52
CA LEU A 535 -10.95 16.01 -5.71
C LEU A 535 -10.49 17.03 -6.75
N THR A 536 -11.25 18.12 -6.91
CA THR A 536 -10.87 19.23 -7.79
C THR A 536 -9.60 19.93 -7.30
N ALA A 537 -9.48 20.18 -5.98
CA ALA A 537 -8.29 20.77 -5.38
C ALA A 537 -7.07 19.83 -5.49
N SER A 538 -7.28 18.52 -5.35
CA SER A 538 -6.21 17.51 -5.53
C SER A 538 -5.70 17.48 -6.98
N ILE A 539 -6.59 17.53 -7.97
CA ILE A 539 -6.20 17.65 -9.39
C ILE A 539 -5.44 18.96 -9.63
N ASP A 540 -5.91 20.06 -9.06
CA ASP A 540 -5.28 21.36 -9.20
C ASP A 540 -3.88 21.41 -8.59
N ALA A 541 -3.65 20.73 -7.47
CA ALA A 541 -2.33 20.64 -6.86
C ALA A 541 -1.29 19.97 -7.79
N ILE A 542 -1.72 19.01 -8.59
CA ILE A 542 -0.83 18.26 -9.52
C ILE A 542 -0.73 18.95 -10.89
N THR A 543 -1.71 19.79 -11.26
CA THR A 543 -1.81 20.42 -12.59
C THR A 543 -1.58 21.94 -12.58
N GLY A 544 -1.21 22.53 -11.44
CA GLY A 544 -1.03 23.97 -11.30
C GLY A 544 -2.32 24.78 -11.48
N SER A 545 -3.40 24.29 -10.89
CA SER A 545 -4.75 24.88 -10.91
C SER A 545 -5.39 24.91 -12.32
N TYR A 546 -5.05 23.94 -13.17
CA TYR A 546 -5.57 23.87 -14.54
C TYR A 546 -7.07 23.59 -14.56
N MET A 547 -7.54 22.65 -13.72
CA MET A 547 -8.95 22.24 -13.63
C MET A 547 -9.85 23.41 -13.23
N SER A 548 -9.54 24.10 -12.12
CA SER A 548 -10.32 25.25 -11.64
C SER A 548 -10.30 26.43 -12.61
N LYS A 549 -9.17 26.70 -13.28
CA LYS A 549 -9.09 27.73 -14.29
C LYS A 549 -10.02 27.46 -15.46
N ARG A 550 -10.09 26.23 -15.94
CA ARG A 550 -10.98 25.84 -17.06
C ARG A 550 -12.44 25.87 -16.67
N LEU A 551 -12.79 25.38 -15.48
CA LEU A 551 -14.17 25.44 -14.96
C LEU A 551 -14.68 26.89 -14.85
N ASN A 552 -13.83 27.81 -14.35
CA ASN A 552 -14.20 29.22 -14.22
C ASN A 552 -14.33 29.93 -15.56
N HIS A 553 -13.55 29.58 -16.58
CA HIS A 553 -13.67 30.14 -17.93
C HIS A 553 -14.94 29.65 -18.66
N GLY A 554 -15.41 28.44 -18.35
CA GLY A 554 -16.67 27.89 -18.90
C GLY A 554 -17.93 28.60 -18.39
N ILE A 555 -17.88 29.13 -17.17
CA ILE A 555 -19.02 29.86 -16.55
C ILE A 555 -19.14 31.30 -17.09
N GLY A 556 -18.06 31.88 -17.62
CA GLY A 556 -18.02 33.28 -18.08
C GLY A 556 -18.64 33.54 -19.48
N VAL A 557 -19.06 32.51 -20.22
CA VAL A 557 -19.57 32.67 -21.61
C VAL A 557 -21.10 32.64 -21.72
N THR A 558 -21.84 32.36 -20.63
CA THR A 558 -23.31 32.30 -20.63
C THR A 558 -23.99 33.53 -20.02
N GLY A 559 -23.26 34.65 -19.83
CA GLY A 559 -23.78 35.89 -19.24
C GLY A 559 -23.48 37.10 -20.10
N GLN A 560 -23.93 37.15 -21.37
CA GLN A 560 -24.19 38.35 -22.13
C GLN A 560 -25.39 38.15 -23.07
#